data_530b18b5c5f4779de7180ead56361a7b
#
_entry.id   530b18b5c5f4779de7180ead56361a7b
#
_cell.length_a   1.000
_cell.length_b   1.000
_cell.length_c   1.000
_cell.angle_alpha   90.00
_cell.angle_beta   90.00
_cell.angle_gamma   90.00
#
_symmetry.space_group_name_H-M   'P 1'
#
loop_
_entity.id
_entity.type
_entity.pdbx_description
1 polymer ?
#
loop_
_entity_poly.entity_id
_entity_poly.type
_entity_poly.pdbx_seq_one_letter_code
_entity_poly.pdbx_strand_id
1 'polypeptide(L)'
;MNSKPPESVKILLLAERAEKIKLWAEMLSPISACIWLDSASIPADQQPEVVVTDGTPDIEGGGGVIRIGSDAPADVNLPESPSPRELQLACRLLAEIVRLRRRERAITAVGHRLYNDAFTDPLTGLSNRRAWDKTLRERLKAVTDSHSLCLAIFDLDHFKQINDAFGHAAGDEVLKSVARVICERLRQDDFVARIGGDEFGLLIWVSDLAIAPAVVERVRTALPDRLTASGIHRVTASAGLAGVDCSTLATNPGEIFAQADEALRRAKQEGRDRMVTHF
;
A
#
# COMPACT_ATOMS: atom_id res chain seq x y z
N MET A 1 8.19 -42.43 -7.11
CA MET A 1 8.58 -41.02 -7.13
C MET A 1 8.47 -40.52 -8.58
N ASN A 2 7.36 -39.91 -8.95
CA ASN A 2 7.19 -39.28 -10.25
C ASN A 2 7.96 -37.96 -10.27
N SER A 3 9.19 -37.99 -10.78
CA SER A 3 9.92 -36.74 -11.07
C SER A 3 9.22 -36.07 -12.26
N LYS A 4 8.53 -34.93 -11.99
CA LYS A 4 8.05 -34.04 -13.03
C LYS A 4 9.22 -33.81 -14.02
N PRO A 5 8.99 -33.91 -15.35
CA PRO A 5 10.06 -33.63 -16.30
C PRO A 5 10.60 -32.20 -16.02
N PRO A 6 11.91 -31.97 -16.14
CA PRO A 6 12.49 -30.66 -15.88
C PRO A 6 11.76 -29.62 -16.75
N GLU A 7 11.21 -28.59 -16.10
CA GLU A 7 10.51 -27.50 -16.80
C GLU A 7 11.49 -26.87 -17.80
N SER A 8 11.10 -26.85 -19.05
CA SER A 8 11.87 -26.26 -20.13
C SER A 8 11.97 -24.75 -19.99
N VAL A 9 13.10 -24.15 -20.34
CA VAL A 9 13.46 -22.76 -20.12
C VAL A 9 13.11 -21.90 -21.34
N LYS A 10 12.60 -20.69 -21.13
CA LYS A 10 12.40 -19.68 -22.19
C LYS A 10 13.63 -18.78 -22.27
N ILE A 11 14.34 -18.81 -23.40
CA ILE A 11 15.66 -18.21 -23.56
C ILE A 11 15.65 -17.20 -24.70
N LEU A 12 16.22 -16.02 -24.46
CA LEU A 12 16.56 -15.03 -25.47
C LEU A 12 18.09 -15.08 -25.69
N LEU A 13 18.51 -15.20 -26.94
CA LEU A 13 19.92 -15.17 -27.33
C LEU A 13 20.21 -13.84 -28.05
N LEU A 14 21.19 -13.11 -27.55
CA LEU A 14 21.67 -11.86 -28.12
C LEU A 14 23.19 -11.90 -28.22
N ALA A 15 23.73 -11.90 -29.44
CA ALA A 15 25.17 -11.82 -29.64
C ALA A 15 25.50 -10.95 -30.84
N GLU A 16 26.70 -10.35 -30.85
CA GLU A 16 27.18 -9.54 -31.95
C GLU A 16 27.37 -10.33 -33.25
N ARG A 17 27.64 -11.65 -33.12
CA ARG A 17 27.90 -12.53 -34.26
C ARG A 17 26.84 -13.63 -34.36
N ALA A 18 26.24 -13.78 -35.53
CA ALA A 18 25.24 -14.79 -35.79
C ALA A 18 25.74 -16.24 -35.57
N GLU A 19 27.01 -16.49 -35.79
CA GLU A 19 27.64 -17.80 -35.53
C GLU A 19 27.56 -18.22 -34.06
N LYS A 20 27.77 -17.28 -33.12
CA LYS A 20 27.63 -17.51 -31.67
C LYS A 20 26.18 -17.85 -31.30
N ILE A 21 25.21 -17.12 -31.85
CA ILE A 21 23.79 -17.39 -31.62
C ILE A 21 23.45 -18.81 -32.04
N LYS A 22 23.88 -19.25 -33.23
CA LYS A 22 23.63 -20.59 -33.72
C LYS A 22 24.25 -21.67 -32.82
N LEU A 23 25.51 -21.47 -32.40
CA LEU A 23 26.19 -22.38 -31.52
C LEU A 23 25.49 -22.49 -30.14
N TRP A 24 25.12 -21.37 -29.55
CA TRP A 24 24.40 -21.38 -28.27
C TRP A 24 23.00 -21.99 -28.38
N ALA A 25 22.29 -21.74 -29.49
CA ALA A 25 20.99 -22.34 -29.72
C ALA A 25 21.08 -23.89 -29.81
N GLU A 26 22.10 -24.41 -30.49
CA GLU A 26 22.37 -25.86 -30.54
C GLU A 26 22.67 -26.43 -29.15
N MET A 27 23.52 -25.73 -28.34
CA MET A 27 23.86 -26.14 -26.98
C MET A 27 22.65 -26.14 -26.03
N LEU A 28 21.70 -25.22 -26.21
CA LEU A 28 20.56 -25.03 -25.33
C LEU A 28 19.29 -25.75 -25.76
N SER A 29 19.25 -26.27 -27.02
CA SER A 29 18.13 -27.01 -27.55
C SER A 29 17.57 -28.10 -26.60
N PRO A 30 18.41 -28.88 -25.88
CA PRO A 30 17.91 -29.92 -24.99
C PRO A 30 17.14 -29.46 -23.76
N ILE A 31 17.27 -28.19 -23.40
CA ILE A 31 16.64 -27.62 -22.17
C ILE A 31 15.61 -26.54 -22.44
N SER A 32 15.53 -26.04 -23.68
CA SER A 32 14.70 -24.89 -24.01
C SER A 32 13.29 -25.28 -24.46
N ALA A 33 12.29 -24.56 -23.97
CA ALA A 33 10.92 -24.60 -24.52
C ALA A 33 10.79 -23.68 -25.72
N CYS A 34 11.50 -22.56 -25.70
CA CYS A 34 11.49 -21.54 -26.72
C CYS A 34 12.80 -20.78 -26.69
N ILE A 35 13.39 -20.54 -27.87
CA ILE A 35 14.57 -19.72 -28.06
C ILE A 35 14.19 -18.59 -29.02
N TRP A 36 14.33 -17.33 -28.58
CA TRP A 36 14.22 -16.16 -29.41
C TRP A 36 15.61 -15.66 -29.78
N LEU A 37 15.76 -15.16 -31.00
CA LEU A 37 17.06 -14.70 -31.51
C LEU A 37 17.17 -13.18 -31.56
N ASP A 38 16.08 -12.48 -31.29
CA ASP A 38 16.01 -11.03 -31.11
C ASP A 38 14.83 -10.66 -30.19
N SER A 39 14.87 -9.44 -29.64
CA SER A 39 13.83 -8.97 -28.72
C SER A 39 12.50 -8.68 -29.42
N ALA A 40 12.51 -8.39 -30.75
CA ALA A 40 11.30 -8.09 -31.51
C ALA A 40 10.48 -9.35 -31.83
N SER A 41 11.11 -10.52 -31.79
CA SER A 41 10.45 -11.81 -32.00
C SER A 41 9.72 -12.36 -30.78
N ILE A 42 9.80 -11.68 -29.62
CA ILE A 42 9.14 -12.10 -28.38
C ILE A 42 7.66 -11.69 -28.45
N PRO A 43 6.69 -12.63 -28.33
CA PRO A 43 5.28 -12.27 -28.23
C PRO A 43 5.00 -11.39 -27.01
N ALA A 44 4.06 -10.43 -27.13
CA ALA A 44 3.75 -9.46 -26.08
C ALA A 44 3.28 -10.09 -24.74
N ASP A 45 2.73 -11.30 -24.80
CA ASP A 45 2.27 -12.08 -23.64
C ASP A 45 3.35 -12.99 -23.05
N GLN A 46 4.55 -13.02 -23.64
CA GLN A 46 5.66 -13.85 -23.20
C GLN A 46 6.87 -13.02 -22.79
N GLN A 47 7.60 -13.55 -21.83
CA GLN A 47 8.85 -12.95 -21.36
C GLN A 47 9.93 -14.03 -21.25
N PRO A 48 11.17 -13.75 -21.68
CA PRO A 48 12.26 -14.66 -21.44
C PRO A 48 12.51 -14.84 -19.94
N GLU A 49 12.93 -16.02 -19.56
CA GLU A 49 13.41 -16.31 -18.20
C GLU A 49 14.90 -16.03 -18.10
N VAL A 50 15.63 -16.32 -19.18
CA VAL A 50 17.07 -16.14 -19.27
C VAL A 50 17.43 -15.44 -20.57
N VAL A 51 18.33 -14.50 -20.47
CA VAL A 51 18.98 -13.84 -21.61
C VAL A 51 20.44 -14.26 -21.63
N VAL A 52 20.91 -14.81 -22.74
CA VAL A 52 22.33 -15.15 -22.96
C VAL A 52 22.90 -14.14 -23.95
N THR A 53 23.97 -13.47 -23.58
CA THR A 53 24.56 -12.39 -24.40
C THR A 53 26.08 -12.31 -24.22
N ASP A 54 26.79 -11.75 -25.21
CA ASP A 54 28.19 -11.30 -25.11
C ASP A 54 28.34 -9.79 -25.01
N GLY A 55 27.21 -9.04 -25.08
CA GLY A 55 27.14 -7.59 -24.96
C GLY A 55 26.33 -7.09 -23.76
N THR A 56 25.98 -5.82 -23.76
CA THR A 56 25.03 -5.19 -22.81
C THR A 56 23.63 -5.27 -23.41
N PRO A 57 22.74 -6.12 -22.89
CA PRO A 57 21.38 -6.18 -23.42
C PRO A 57 20.59 -4.97 -22.94
N ASP A 58 19.93 -4.28 -23.87
CA ASP A 58 18.84 -3.34 -23.55
C ASP A 58 17.54 -4.12 -23.58
N ILE A 59 17.11 -4.62 -22.40
CA ILE A 59 15.94 -5.46 -22.28
C ILE A 59 15.04 -4.95 -21.15
N GLU A 60 13.90 -4.42 -21.54
CA GLU A 60 12.78 -4.21 -20.63
C GLU A 60 12.11 -5.56 -20.33
N GLY A 61 12.12 -6.02 -19.07
CA GLY A 61 11.29 -7.19 -18.76
C GLY A 61 11.80 -8.22 -17.75
N GLY A 62 12.90 -8.01 -17.07
CA GLY A 62 13.21 -8.76 -15.83
C GLY A 62 13.52 -10.25 -15.96
N GLY A 63 14.13 -10.70 -17.05
CA GLY A 63 14.81 -12.00 -17.16
C GLY A 63 16.18 -11.97 -16.47
N GLY A 64 16.72 -13.14 -16.07
CA GLY A 64 18.10 -13.25 -15.60
C GLY A 64 19.07 -13.17 -16.78
N VAL A 65 20.23 -12.52 -16.57
CA VAL A 65 21.22 -12.31 -17.63
C VAL A 65 22.44 -13.19 -17.39
N ILE A 66 22.76 -14.03 -18.41
CA ILE A 66 24.02 -14.74 -18.51
C ILE A 66 24.90 -14.04 -19.55
N ARG A 67 26.09 -13.63 -19.13
CA ARG A 67 27.06 -13.01 -20.04
C ARG A 67 28.21 -13.96 -20.31
N ILE A 68 28.65 -14.01 -21.56
CA ILE A 68 29.70 -14.88 -22.04
C ILE A 68 30.89 -14.04 -22.51
N GLY A 69 32.07 -14.31 -21.97
CA GLY A 69 33.32 -13.69 -22.38
C GLY A 69 33.53 -12.23 -21.96
N SER A 70 32.84 -11.79 -20.90
CA SER A 70 32.96 -10.43 -20.38
C SER A 70 32.77 -10.38 -18.87
N ASP A 71 33.53 -9.50 -18.20
CA ASP A 71 33.44 -9.27 -16.74
C ASP A 71 32.42 -8.17 -16.37
N ALA A 72 31.69 -7.65 -17.33
CA ALA A 72 30.66 -6.64 -17.05
C ALA A 72 29.52 -7.23 -16.19
N PRO A 73 28.85 -6.43 -15.35
CA PRO A 73 27.83 -6.93 -14.42
C PRO A 73 26.72 -7.73 -15.09
N ALA A 74 26.48 -8.94 -14.59
CA ALA A 74 25.38 -9.82 -14.97
C ALA A 74 24.98 -10.70 -13.78
N ASP A 75 23.86 -11.43 -13.88
CA ASP A 75 23.49 -12.40 -12.85
C ASP A 75 24.46 -13.60 -12.83
N VAL A 76 24.97 -13.99 -13.99
CA VAL A 76 25.99 -15.03 -14.18
C VAL A 76 26.96 -14.62 -15.28
N ASN A 77 28.26 -14.74 -15.02
CA ASN A 77 29.29 -14.60 -16.03
C ASN A 77 29.91 -15.97 -16.35
N LEU A 78 30.03 -16.29 -17.64
CA LEU A 78 30.67 -17.50 -18.14
C LEU A 78 31.88 -17.15 -18.99
N PRO A 79 32.87 -18.08 -19.12
CA PRO A 79 34.04 -17.88 -19.98
C PRO A 79 33.64 -17.70 -21.45
N GLU A 80 34.54 -17.19 -22.29
CA GLU A 80 34.26 -16.94 -23.71
C GLU A 80 33.81 -18.20 -24.47
N SER A 81 34.23 -19.35 -24.04
CA SER A 81 33.91 -20.66 -24.64
C SER A 81 33.40 -21.63 -23.57
N PRO A 82 32.16 -21.43 -23.06
CA PRO A 82 31.60 -22.33 -22.07
C PRO A 82 31.28 -23.70 -22.69
N SER A 83 31.42 -24.76 -21.91
CA SER A 83 30.93 -26.08 -22.34
C SER A 83 29.39 -26.08 -22.41
N PRO A 84 28.79 -26.95 -23.23
CA PRO A 84 27.30 -27.08 -23.28
C PRO A 84 26.71 -27.36 -21.91
N ARG A 85 27.38 -28.13 -21.06
CA ARG A 85 26.91 -28.48 -19.71
C ARG A 85 26.89 -27.26 -18.78
N GLU A 86 27.93 -26.42 -18.82
CA GLU A 86 28.01 -25.18 -18.02
C GLU A 86 26.92 -24.21 -18.42
N LEU A 87 26.74 -23.97 -19.72
CA LEU A 87 25.70 -23.07 -20.23
C LEU A 87 24.29 -23.57 -19.90
N GLN A 88 24.02 -24.85 -20.08
CA GLN A 88 22.73 -25.46 -19.72
C GLN A 88 22.44 -25.37 -18.23
N LEU A 89 23.44 -25.66 -17.38
CA LEU A 89 23.28 -25.57 -15.93
C LEU A 89 23.00 -24.14 -15.49
N ALA A 90 23.78 -23.16 -15.98
CA ALA A 90 23.59 -21.76 -15.69
C ALA A 90 22.18 -21.28 -16.09
N CYS A 91 21.71 -21.62 -17.30
CA CYS A 91 20.37 -21.29 -17.75
C CYS A 91 19.26 -21.90 -16.88
N ARG A 92 19.39 -23.18 -16.49
CA ARG A 92 18.41 -23.83 -15.62
C ARG A 92 18.34 -23.21 -14.24
N LEU A 93 19.49 -22.99 -13.60
CA LEU A 93 19.54 -22.39 -12.26
C LEU A 93 19.00 -20.96 -12.28
N LEU A 94 19.42 -20.16 -13.26
CA LEU A 94 18.96 -18.77 -13.35
C LEU A 94 17.47 -18.67 -13.67
N ALA A 95 16.96 -19.53 -14.56
CA ALA A 95 15.51 -19.61 -14.83
C ALA A 95 14.71 -19.94 -13.56
N GLU A 96 15.19 -20.87 -12.74
CA GLU A 96 14.55 -21.21 -11.47
C GLU A 96 14.55 -20.02 -10.48
N ILE A 97 15.67 -19.31 -10.37
CA ILE A 97 15.76 -18.10 -9.55
C ILE A 97 14.78 -17.03 -10.05
N VAL A 98 14.69 -16.81 -11.35
CA VAL A 98 13.75 -15.84 -11.95
C VAL A 98 12.31 -16.25 -11.69
N ARG A 99 11.98 -17.53 -11.82
CA ARG A 99 10.63 -18.07 -11.50
C ARG A 99 10.27 -17.86 -10.04
N LEU A 100 11.19 -18.16 -9.13
CA LEU A 100 10.99 -17.95 -7.69
C LEU A 100 10.77 -16.47 -7.36
N ARG A 101 11.61 -15.57 -7.89
CA ARG A 101 11.45 -14.11 -7.71
C ARG A 101 10.11 -13.59 -8.26
N ARG A 102 9.66 -14.10 -9.44
CA ARG A 102 8.37 -13.71 -10.01
C ARG A 102 7.19 -14.22 -9.15
N ARG A 103 7.28 -15.46 -8.64
CA ARG A 103 6.27 -16.02 -7.71
C ARG A 103 6.20 -15.24 -6.41
N GLU A 104 7.33 -14.92 -5.81
CA GLU A 104 7.41 -14.11 -4.60
C GLU A 104 6.76 -12.72 -4.79
N ARG A 105 7.12 -12.02 -5.87
CA ARG A 105 6.53 -10.72 -6.22
C ARG A 105 5.01 -10.82 -6.42
N ALA A 106 4.55 -11.86 -7.10
CA ALA A 106 3.11 -12.08 -7.33
C ALA A 106 2.37 -12.33 -6.00
N ILE A 107 2.91 -13.17 -5.12
CA ILE A 107 2.33 -13.44 -3.78
C ILE A 107 2.29 -12.16 -2.95
N THR A 108 3.38 -11.39 -2.93
CA THR A 108 3.46 -10.13 -2.21
C THR A 108 2.45 -9.12 -2.75
N ALA A 109 2.32 -8.98 -4.07
CA ALA A 109 1.35 -8.08 -4.69
C ALA A 109 -0.11 -8.46 -4.37
N VAL A 110 -0.42 -9.77 -4.39
CA VAL A 110 -1.74 -10.28 -3.97
C VAL A 110 -1.97 -10.01 -2.49
N GLY A 111 -0.97 -10.28 -1.63
CA GLY A 111 -1.03 -10.00 -0.20
C GLY A 111 -1.31 -8.52 0.10
N HIS A 112 -0.59 -7.61 -0.56
CA HIS A 112 -0.83 -6.16 -0.43
C HIS A 112 -2.24 -5.75 -0.91
N ARG A 113 -2.72 -6.31 -2.03
CA ARG A 113 -4.07 -6.03 -2.52
C ARG A 113 -5.12 -6.51 -1.52
N LEU A 114 -5.03 -7.75 -1.05
CA LEU A 114 -5.96 -8.30 -0.06
C LEU A 114 -5.93 -7.52 1.26
N TYR A 115 -4.76 -7.07 1.70
CA TYR A 115 -4.64 -6.20 2.87
C TYR A 115 -5.34 -4.87 2.66
N ASN A 116 -5.09 -4.20 1.54
CA ASN A 116 -5.74 -2.92 1.22
C ASN A 116 -7.27 -3.08 1.13
N ASP A 117 -7.76 -4.10 0.42
CA ASP A 117 -9.19 -4.37 0.31
C ASP A 117 -9.85 -4.64 1.67
N ALA A 118 -9.10 -5.28 2.60
CA ALA A 118 -9.60 -5.60 3.94
C ALA A 118 -9.55 -4.43 4.93
N PHE A 119 -8.63 -3.47 4.77
CA PHE A 119 -8.33 -2.44 5.76
C PHE A 119 -8.44 -0.99 5.27
N THR A 120 -8.80 -0.78 4.00
CA THR A 120 -8.96 0.56 3.41
C THR A 120 -10.42 0.83 3.06
N ASP A 121 -10.88 2.06 3.23
CA ASP A 121 -12.16 2.55 2.73
C ASP A 121 -12.03 2.87 1.24
N PRO A 122 -12.81 2.23 0.34
CA PRO A 122 -12.62 2.36 -1.11
C PRO A 122 -13.00 3.75 -1.65
N LEU A 123 -13.82 4.53 -0.92
CA LEU A 123 -14.23 5.85 -1.35
C LEU A 123 -13.17 6.91 -1.04
N THR A 124 -12.66 6.90 0.18
CA THR A 124 -11.77 7.96 0.70
C THR A 124 -10.29 7.61 0.65
N GLY A 125 -9.95 6.33 0.48
CA GLY A 125 -8.57 5.83 0.57
C GLY A 125 -8.00 5.79 1.99
N LEU A 126 -8.76 6.22 3.00
CA LEU A 126 -8.37 6.12 4.41
C LEU A 126 -8.47 4.67 4.91
N SER A 127 -7.95 4.42 6.09
CA SER A 127 -8.23 3.19 6.82
C SER A 127 -9.75 3.05 7.05
N ASN A 128 -10.25 1.81 7.04
CA ASN A 128 -11.66 1.53 7.34
C ASN A 128 -11.88 1.19 8.82
N ARG A 129 -13.13 0.90 9.20
CA ARG A 129 -13.52 0.50 10.57
C ARG A 129 -12.72 -0.70 11.10
N ARG A 130 -12.43 -1.69 10.25
CA ARG A 130 -11.64 -2.86 10.68
C ARG A 130 -10.20 -2.49 11.03
N ALA A 131 -9.57 -1.63 10.23
CA ALA A 131 -8.25 -1.09 10.54
C ALA A 131 -8.26 -0.27 11.83
N TRP A 132 -9.30 0.56 12.02
CA TRP A 132 -9.52 1.32 13.25
C TRP A 132 -9.52 0.43 14.49
N ASP A 133 -10.38 -0.59 14.51
CA ASP A 133 -10.54 -1.48 15.67
C ASP A 133 -9.25 -2.24 16.01
N LYS A 134 -8.46 -2.59 14.99
CA LYS A 134 -7.15 -3.21 15.17
C LYS A 134 -6.15 -2.21 15.76
N THR A 135 -6.00 -1.05 15.13
CA THR A 135 -5.01 -0.04 15.51
C THR A 135 -5.28 0.53 16.91
N LEU A 136 -6.55 0.76 17.26
CA LEU A 136 -6.93 1.22 18.59
C LEU A 136 -6.46 0.24 19.67
N ARG A 137 -6.71 -1.08 19.48
CA ARG A 137 -6.25 -2.11 20.42
C ARG A 137 -4.73 -2.16 20.56
N GLU A 138 -4.00 -1.97 19.44
CA GLU A 138 -2.54 -1.97 19.44
C GLU A 138 -1.99 -0.73 20.14
N ARG A 139 -2.54 0.44 19.85
CA ARG A 139 -2.09 1.72 20.44
C ARG A 139 -2.39 1.82 21.93
N LEU A 140 -3.52 1.31 22.41
CA LEU A 140 -3.81 1.28 23.85
C LEU A 140 -2.78 0.48 24.64
N LYS A 141 -2.22 -0.59 24.07
CA LYS A 141 -1.16 -1.38 24.72
C LYS A 141 0.20 -0.66 24.72
N ALA A 142 0.36 0.35 23.91
CA ALA A 142 1.61 1.09 23.73
C ALA A 142 1.62 2.45 24.48
N VAL A 143 0.57 2.78 25.25
CA VAL A 143 0.53 3.95 26.13
C VAL A 143 1.58 3.80 27.23
N THR A 144 2.33 4.87 27.52
CA THR A 144 3.40 4.92 28.52
C THR A 144 3.34 6.25 29.29
N ASP A 145 4.18 6.41 30.30
CA ASP A 145 4.29 7.67 31.08
C ASP A 145 4.64 8.89 30.20
N SER A 146 5.28 8.67 29.07
CA SER A 146 5.73 9.75 28.17
C SER A 146 4.83 9.94 26.95
N HIS A 147 3.88 9.03 26.70
CA HIS A 147 3.02 9.05 25.51
C HIS A 147 1.59 8.65 25.86
N SER A 148 0.70 9.63 25.85
CA SER A 148 -0.74 9.46 26.00
C SER A 148 -1.41 9.28 24.63
N LEU A 149 -2.52 8.56 24.60
CA LEU A 149 -3.33 8.35 23.40
C LEU A 149 -4.62 9.19 23.49
N CYS A 150 -4.84 10.04 22.50
CA CYS A 150 -6.13 10.70 22.32
C CYS A 150 -6.89 10.05 21.17
N LEU A 151 -8.17 9.74 21.41
CA LEU A 151 -9.14 9.27 20.45
C LEU A 151 -10.12 10.40 20.15
N ALA A 152 -10.27 10.76 18.87
CA ALA A 152 -11.29 11.71 18.44
C ALA A 152 -12.23 11.07 17.42
N ILE A 153 -13.52 11.33 17.55
CA ILE A 153 -14.55 10.96 16.58
C ILE A 153 -15.11 12.25 15.98
N PHE A 154 -15.06 12.37 14.66
CA PHE A 154 -15.67 13.44 13.89
C PHE A 154 -16.92 12.92 13.19
N ASP A 155 -17.94 13.77 13.11
CA ASP A 155 -19.13 13.51 12.33
C ASP A 155 -19.50 14.79 11.55
N LEU A 156 -19.75 14.66 10.26
CA LEU A 156 -20.08 15.79 9.39
C LEU A 156 -21.49 16.30 9.67
N ASP A 157 -21.56 17.55 10.09
CA ASP A 157 -22.83 18.16 10.40
C ASP A 157 -23.74 18.26 9.17
N HIS A 158 -24.98 17.79 9.31
CA HIS A 158 -26.00 17.87 8.27
C HIS A 158 -25.64 17.15 6.95
N PHE A 159 -24.74 16.16 6.96
CA PHE A 159 -24.29 15.46 5.76
C PHE A 159 -25.44 14.84 4.95
N LYS A 160 -26.46 14.32 5.64
CA LYS A 160 -27.68 13.82 4.97
C LYS A 160 -28.36 14.91 4.12
N GLN A 161 -28.42 16.16 4.60
CA GLN A 161 -29.01 17.26 3.84
C GLN A 161 -28.22 17.58 2.57
N ILE A 162 -26.91 17.41 2.59
CA ILE A 162 -26.05 17.55 1.39
C ILE A 162 -26.43 16.49 0.37
N ASN A 163 -26.53 15.22 0.78
CA ASN A 163 -26.96 14.14 -0.10
C ASN A 163 -28.37 14.37 -0.68
N ASP A 164 -29.30 14.81 0.16
CA ASP A 164 -30.68 15.05 -0.24
C ASP A 164 -30.82 16.25 -1.23
N ALA A 165 -29.96 17.27 -1.07
CA ALA A 165 -30.00 18.48 -1.91
C ALA A 165 -29.18 18.35 -3.21
N PHE A 166 -28.01 17.66 -3.18
CA PHE A 166 -27.03 17.65 -4.27
C PHE A 166 -26.75 16.24 -4.83
N GLY A 167 -27.38 15.22 -4.25
CA GLY A 167 -27.18 13.82 -4.65
C GLY A 167 -25.96 13.15 -4.00
N HIS A 168 -25.95 11.82 -4.00
CA HIS A 168 -24.89 11.02 -3.39
C HIS A 168 -23.50 11.26 -3.99
N ALA A 169 -23.40 11.53 -5.28
CA ALA A 169 -22.11 11.84 -5.91
C ALA A 169 -21.46 13.11 -5.33
N ALA A 170 -22.25 14.13 -4.98
CA ALA A 170 -21.76 15.33 -4.32
C ALA A 170 -21.32 15.02 -2.87
N GLY A 171 -22.08 14.20 -2.15
CA GLY A 171 -21.68 13.71 -0.82
C GLY A 171 -20.37 12.92 -0.85
N ASP A 172 -20.18 12.07 -1.85
CA ASP A 172 -18.93 11.32 -2.02
C ASP A 172 -17.72 12.25 -2.23
N GLU A 173 -17.87 13.33 -3.01
CA GLU A 173 -16.82 14.32 -3.19
C GLU A 173 -16.52 15.12 -1.90
N VAL A 174 -17.53 15.38 -1.10
CA VAL A 174 -17.36 15.96 0.25
C VAL A 174 -16.54 15.02 1.12
N LEU A 175 -16.89 13.74 1.21
CA LEU A 175 -16.17 12.75 2.00
C LEU A 175 -14.69 12.61 1.57
N LYS A 176 -14.41 12.57 0.26
CA LYS A 176 -13.04 12.57 -0.27
C LYS A 176 -12.27 13.83 0.10
N SER A 177 -12.92 14.98 0.03
CA SER A 177 -12.30 16.27 0.36
C SER A 177 -12.00 16.38 1.85
N VAL A 178 -12.93 15.94 2.71
CA VAL A 178 -12.73 15.85 4.17
C VAL A 178 -11.56 14.95 4.51
N ALA A 179 -11.51 13.75 3.92
CA ALA A 179 -10.40 12.82 4.11
C ALA A 179 -9.03 13.44 3.78
N ARG A 180 -8.96 14.18 2.67
CA ARG A 180 -7.75 14.90 2.26
C ARG A 180 -7.35 15.97 3.27
N VAL A 181 -8.30 16.80 3.71
CA VAL A 181 -8.04 17.86 4.70
C VAL A 181 -7.54 17.26 6.01
N ILE A 182 -8.14 16.17 6.49
CA ILE A 182 -7.70 15.50 7.71
C ILE A 182 -6.25 15.03 7.55
N CYS A 183 -5.92 14.32 6.46
CA CYS A 183 -4.55 13.84 6.20
C CYS A 183 -3.52 14.99 6.14
N GLU A 184 -3.86 16.12 5.52
CA GLU A 184 -2.97 17.28 5.42
C GLU A 184 -2.67 17.94 6.78
N ARG A 185 -3.50 17.72 7.80
CA ARG A 185 -3.40 18.33 9.13
C ARG A 185 -2.83 17.42 10.20
N LEU A 186 -2.70 16.14 9.91
CA LEU A 186 -2.15 15.15 10.82
C LEU A 186 -0.66 14.90 10.55
N ARG A 187 0.04 14.39 11.57
CA ARG A 187 1.43 13.94 11.48
C ARG A 187 1.47 12.52 10.94
N GLN A 188 2.64 12.07 10.52
CA GLN A 188 2.85 10.71 10.01
C GLN A 188 2.51 9.63 11.04
N ASP A 189 2.73 9.89 12.33
CA ASP A 189 2.46 8.95 13.42
C ASP A 189 1.00 8.96 13.88
N ASP A 190 0.20 9.95 13.45
CA ASP A 190 -1.22 9.99 13.72
C ASP A 190 -1.94 8.98 12.80
N PHE A 191 -3.07 8.46 13.26
CA PHE A 191 -3.85 7.50 12.49
C PHE A 191 -5.25 8.05 12.25
N VAL A 192 -5.74 7.89 11.03
CA VAL A 192 -7.08 8.28 10.63
C VAL A 192 -7.80 7.15 9.92
N ALA A 193 -9.09 7.01 10.19
CA ALA A 193 -9.96 6.04 9.54
C ALA A 193 -11.35 6.65 9.29
N ARG A 194 -12.02 6.18 8.25
CA ARG A 194 -13.47 6.35 8.09
C ARG A 194 -14.16 5.20 8.81
N ILE A 195 -14.87 5.52 9.89
CA ILE A 195 -15.45 4.52 10.80
C ILE A 195 -16.96 4.33 10.63
N GLY A 196 -17.60 5.24 9.90
CA GLY A 196 -19.03 5.23 9.57
C GLY A 196 -19.29 5.87 8.21
N GLY A 197 -20.54 6.16 7.90
CA GLY A 197 -20.94 6.82 6.65
C GLY A 197 -20.32 8.20 6.49
N ASP A 198 -20.50 9.04 7.49
CA ASP A 198 -20.01 10.42 7.62
C ASP A 198 -19.12 10.63 8.83
N GLU A 199 -18.67 9.51 9.45
CA GLU A 199 -17.87 9.51 10.65
C GLU A 199 -16.39 9.18 10.37
N PHE A 200 -15.49 9.97 10.95
CA PHE A 200 -14.04 9.79 10.88
C PHE A 200 -13.46 9.65 12.29
N GLY A 201 -12.58 8.68 12.47
CA GLY A 201 -11.86 8.45 13.72
C GLY A 201 -10.40 8.85 13.61
N LEU A 202 -9.87 9.51 14.61
CA LEU A 202 -8.47 9.89 14.73
C LEU A 202 -7.88 9.29 16.00
N LEU A 203 -6.67 8.73 15.90
CA LEU A 203 -5.85 8.33 17.03
C LEU A 203 -4.57 9.14 17.01
N ILE A 204 -4.35 9.96 18.04
CA ILE A 204 -3.28 10.94 18.10
C ILE A 204 -2.40 10.64 19.31
N TRP A 205 -1.10 10.53 19.08
CA TRP A 205 -0.12 10.47 20.15
C TRP A 205 0.21 11.87 20.67
N VAL A 206 0.11 12.07 21.96
CA VAL A 206 0.45 13.32 22.63
C VAL A 206 1.29 13.04 23.87
N SER A 207 2.17 13.99 24.23
CA SER A 207 2.91 13.95 25.49
C SER A 207 2.03 14.35 26.69
N ASP A 208 0.97 15.12 26.44
CA ASP A 208 0.01 15.57 27.41
C ASP A 208 -1.37 15.66 26.74
N LEU A 209 -2.39 15.10 27.37
CA LEU A 209 -3.78 15.12 26.87
C LEU A 209 -4.30 16.54 26.65
N ALA A 210 -3.81 17.52 27.39
CA ALA A 210 -4.17 18.94 27.22
C ALA A 210 -3.83 19.52 25.84
N ILE A 211 -2.93 18.87 25.09
CA ILE A 211 -2.53 19.30 23.73
C ILE A 211 -3.53 18.79 22.67
N ALA A 212 -4.17 17.65 22.93
CA ALA A 212 -5.02 16.98 21.93
C ALA A 212 -6.17 17.87 21.39
N PRO A 213 -6.88 18.67 22.21
CA PRO A 213 -7.91 19.56 21.73
C PRO A 213 -7.44 20.53 20.64
N ALA A 214 -6.24 21.07 20.76
CA ALA A 214 -5.69 22.00 19.76
C ALA A 214 -5.43 21.32 18.41
N VAL A 215 -5.01 20.05 18.42
CA VAL A 215 -4.79 19.26 17.18
C VAL A 215 -6.12 18.99 16.49
N VAL A 216 -7.12 18.56 17.24
CA VAL A 216 -8.46 18.22 16.71
C VAL A 216 -9.17 19.47 16.21
N GLU A 217 -9.08 20.59 16.93
CA GLU A 217 -9.67 21.86 16.51
C GLU A 217 -9.03 22.41 15.23
N ARG A 218 -7.72 22.25 15.05
CA ARG A 218 -7.02 22.58 13.80
C ARG A 218 -7.55 21.80 12.61
N VAL A 219 -7.92 20.53 12.79
CA VAL A 219 -8.53 19.71 11.74
C VAL A 219 -9.95 20.21 11.47
N ARG A 220 -10.77 20.35 12.51
CA ARG A 220 -12.17 20.73 12.42
C ARG A 220 -12.35 22.09 11.72
N THR A 221 -11.59 23.11 12.12
CA THR A 221 -11.70 24.46 11.56
C THR A 221 -11.18 24.59 10.13
N ALA A 222 -10.36 23.63 9.67
CA ALA A 222 -9.87 23.61 8.28
C ALA A 222 -10.88 23.05 7.27
N LEU A 223 -11.95 22.36 7.72
CA LEU A 223 -12.91 21.73 6.82
C LEU A 223 -13.74 22.73 5.99
N PRO A 224 -14.31 23.82 6.55
CA PRO A 224 -15.20 24.71 5.82
C PRO A 224 -14.55 25.40 4.60
N ASP A 225 -13.28 25.81 4.74
CA ASP A 225 -12.60 26.65 3.75
C ASP A 225 -12.27 25.90 2.44
N ARG A 226 -12.07 24.60 2.53
CA ARG A 226 -11.65 23.76 1.38
C ARG A 226 -12.82 23.18 0.58
N LEU A 227 -14.03 23.10 1.16
CA LEU A 227 -15.19 22.47 0.55
C LEU A 227 -16.03 23.45 -0.27
N THR A 228 -15.83 24.74 -0.07
CA THR A 228 -16.53 25.82 -0.82
C THR A 228 -16.20 25.80 -2.32
N ALA A 229 -15.05 25.24 -2.72
CA ALA A 229 -14.66 25.14 -4.12
C ALA A 229 -15.57 24.22 -4.98
N SER A 230 -16.37 23.36 -4.35
CA SER A 230 -17.32 22.45 -5.01
C SER A 230 -18.74 23.02 -5.12
N GLY A 231 -18.95 24.29 -4.80
CA GLY A 231 -20.29 24.92 -4.78
C GLY A 231 -21.16 24.50 -3.59
N ILE A 232 -20.64 23.69 -2.68
CA ILE A 232 -21.31 23.26 -1.46
C ILE A 232 -20.94 24.25 -0.36
N HIS A 233 -21.92 25.03 0.07
CA HIS A 233 -21.70 26.03 1.12
C HIS A 233 -21.46 25.38 2.48
N ARG A 234 -20.24 25.60 3.02
CA ARG A 234 -19.84 25.36 4.41
C ARG A 234 -20.22 24.00 5.01
N VAL A 235 -19.38 23.01 4.83
CA VAL A 235 -19.44 21.75 5.59
C VAL A 235 -18.74 21.95 6.92
N THR A 236 -19.44 21.72 8.03
CA THR A 236 -18.87 21.71 9.37
C THR A 236 -18.84 20.30 9.94
N ALA A 237 -18.08 20.09 11.01
CA ALA A 237 -18.05 18.84 11.73
C ALA A 237 -18.13 19.07 13.24
N SER A 238 -18.85 18.18 13.91
CA SER A 238 -18.81 18.04 15.37
C SER A 238 -17.76 16.99 15.73
N ALA A 239 -17.04 17.17 16.83
CA ALA A 239 -16.05 16.22 17.31
C ALA A 239 -16.20 15.91 18.79
N GLY A 240 -15.95 14.65 19.14
CA GLY A 240 -15.85 14.19 20.52
C GLY A 240 -14.48 13.59 20.78
N LEU A 241 -13.86 13.97 21.91
CA LEU A 241 -12.53 13.52 22.31
C LEU A 241 -12.58 12.74 23.61
N ALA A 242 -11.79 11.67 23.67
CA ALA A 242 -11.42 10.98 24.91
C ALA A 242 -9.92 10.70 24.92
N GLY A 243 -9.32 10.59 26.09
CA GLY A 243 -7.90 10.39 26.28
C GLY A 243 -7.57 9.25 27.23
N VAL A 244 -6.44 8.59 27.00
CA VAL A 244 -5.86 7.58 27.88
C VAL A 244 -4.40 7.91 28.12
N ASP A 245 -4.03 7.97 29.38
CA ASP A 245 -2.67 8.08 29.89
C ASP A 245 -2.32 6.84 30.75
N CYS A 246 -1.13 6.85 31.33
CA CYS A 246 -0.67 5.77 32.19
C CYS A 246 -1.54 5.57 33.46
N SER A 247 -2.23 6.59 33.93
CA SER A 247 -3.11 6.52 35.11
C SER A 247 -4.45 5.86 34.80
N THR A 248 -4.85 5.87 33.53
CA THR A 248 -6.13 5.32 33.02
C THR A 248 -5.97 4.07 32.18
N LEU A 249 -4.82 3.40 32.24
CA LEU A 249 -4.44 2.20 31.44
C LEU A 249 -5.39 1.00 31.54
N ALA A 250 -6.31 0.96 32.51
CA ALA A 250 -7.35 -0.07 32.64
C ALA A 250 -8.47 0.08 31.58
N THR A 251 -8.47 1.17 30.81
CA THR A 251 -9.52 1.47 29.83
C THR A 251 -9.46 0.50 28.64
N ASN A 252 -10.55 -0.17 28.37
CA ASN A 252 -10.65 -1.02 27.17
C ASN A 252 -11.05 -0.21 25.94
N PRO A 253 -10.82 -0.74 24.69
CA PRO A 253 -11.17 -0.04 23.46
C PRO A 253 -12.62 0.42 23.35
N GLY A 254 -13.56 -0.33 23.94
CA GLY A 254 -14.98 0.01 23.92
C GLY A 254 -15.30 1.20 24.84
N GLU A 255 -14.64 1.29 25.99
CA GLU A 255 -14.83 2.40 26.96
C GLU A 255 -14.35 3.72 26.41
N ILE A 256 -13.11 3.79 25.90
CA ILE A 256 -12.60 5.04 25.33
C ILE A 256 -13.40 5.48 24.09
N PHE A 257 -13.86 4.52 23.28
CA PHE A 257 -14.74 4.83 22.16
C PHE A 257 -16.09 5.40 22.64
N ALA A 258 -16.71 4.78 23.64
CA ALA A 258 -17.97 5.26 24.21
C ALA A 258 -17.85 6.65 24.84
N GLN A 259 -16.72 6.96 25.49
CA GLN A 259 -16.44 8.28 26.06
C GLN A 259 -16.35 9.36 24.96
N ALA A 260 -15.64 9.07 23.86
CA ALA A 260 -15.56 9.99 22.73
C ALA A 260 -16.91 10.15 22.00
N ASP A 261 -17.68 9.06 21.84
CA ASP A 261 -19.02 9.09 21.24
C ASP A 261 -19.99 9.95 22.08
N GLU A 262 -19.97 9.79 23.42
CA GLU A 262 -20.77 10.63 24.31
C GLU A 262 -20.37 12.12 24.21
N ALA A 263 -19.07 12.43 24.12
CA ALA A 263 -18.60 13.78 23.89
C ALA A 263 -19.06 14.33 22.54
N LEU A 264 -19.04 13.52 21.47
CA LEU A 264 -19.57 13.88 20.16
C LEU A 264 -21.08 14.15 20.19
N ARG A 265 -21.84 13.31 20.89
CA ARG A 265 -23.27 13.50 21.09
C ARG A 265 -23.56 14.85 21.79
N ARG A 266 -22.79 15.21 22.81
CA ARG A 266 -22.87 16.53 23.47
C ARG A 266 -22.55 17.66 22.50
N ALA A 267 -21.48 17.57 21.71
CA ALA A 267 -21.15 18.57 20.70
C ALA A 267 -22.31 18.83 19.72
N LYS A 268 -22.98 17.76 19.26
CA LYS A 268 -24.17 17.87 18.40
C LYS A 268 -25.37 18.53 19.10
N GLN A 269 -25.59 18.23 20.39
CA GLN A 269 -26.70 18.81 21.19
C GLN A 269 -26.47 20.29 21.52
N GLU A 270 -25.24 20.67 21.78
CA GLU A 270 -24.85 22.04 22.12
C GLU A 270 -24.84 23.00 20.92
N GLY A 271 -25.21 22.53 19.72
CA GLY A 271 -25.38 23.39 18.54
C GLY A 271 -24.43 23.07 17.38
N ARG A 272 -23.74 21.93 17.41
CA ARG A 272 -22.82 21.47 16.36
C ARG A 272 -21.64 22.41 16.11
N ASP A 273 -20.87 22.15 15.04
CA ASP A 273 -19.69 22.93 14.62
C ASP A 273 -18.75 23.20 15.81
N ARG A 274 -18.52 22.20 16.65
CA ARG A 274 -17.69 22.27 17.85
C ARG A 274 -17.08 20.94 18.23
N MET A 275 -16.19 20.99 19.15
CA MET A 275 -15.58 19.86 19.81
C MET A 275 -15.95 19.85 21.30
N VAL A 276 -16.15 18.68 21.86
CA VAL A 276 -16.31 18.45 23.30
C VAL A 276 -15.30 17.39 23.76
N THR A 277 -14.71 17.59 24.93
CA THR A 277 -13.78 16.64 25.55
C THR A 277 -14.47 15.87 26.67
N HIS A 278 -13.99 14.65 26.92
CA HIS A 278 -14.39 13.78 28.03
C HIS A 278 -13.29 13.62 29.10
N PHE A 279 -12.28 14.44 29.12
CA PHE A 279 -11.22 14.45 30.17
C PHE A 279 -11.02 15.84 30.73
#